data_2139c892b723f8e5e41f912fc581811c
#
_entry.id   2139c892b723f8e5e41f912fc581811c
#
_cell.length_a   1.000
_cell.length_b   1.000
_cell.length_c   1.000
_cell.angle_alpha   90.00
_cell.angle_beta   90.00
_cell.angle_gamma   90.00
#
_symmetry.space_group_name_H-M   'P 1'
#
loop_
_entity.id
_entity.type
_entity.pdbx_description
1 polymer ?
#
loop_
_entity_poly.entity_id
_entity_poly.type
_entity_poly.pdbx_seq_one_letter_code
_entity_poly.pdbx_strand_id
1 'polypeptide(L)'
;MTGSDDRYNAGGRLRGSVYDAEMERLQEQLVLLQYWIQSQGLKVLVVFEGRGSAGKGGVIKRITERTSPRTVRIAALPRPTDRERTQWYFQRYVEHLPAGGEMVLLDRSWYNRSNVEWVMGFCTEDEHQEFLRSCPEFERMLVRSGIVVLKYWFSVSAEEQRRRFEARNDEPLKRWKLSDMDLAERELYVRYSMAKDTTFQYTDIKQAPWYVVPSDDKRAARLNCITHLLSQFDYEDVAPPRVELPEVRDIPYVRPPLHEQTFVPQVF
;
A
#
# COMPACT_ATOMS: atom_id res chain seq x y z
N MET A 1 36.26 -12.96 7.00
CA MET A 1 36.09 -12.90 5.53
C MET A 1 34.58 -12.92 5.28
N THR A 2 33.95 -11.75 5.20
CA THR A 2 32.54 -11.65 4.84
C THR A 2 32.47 -11.75 3.32
N GLY A 3 32.08 -12.92 2.82
CA GLY A 3 31.79 -13.08 1.39
C GLY A 3 30.82 -12.00 0.95
N SER A 4 31.10 -11.32 -0.15
CA SER A 4 30.17 -10.37 -0.75
C SER A 4 28.90 -11.14 -1.09
N ASP A 5 27.77 -10.73 -0.52
CA ASP A 5 26.46 -11.31 -0.83
C ASP A 5 26.15 -11.00 -2.29
N ASP A 6 26.20 -12.02 -3.15
CA ASP A 6 25.99 -11.87 -4.61
C ASP A 6 24.63 -11.27 -5.01
N ARG A 7 23.72 -11.16 -4.07
CA ARG A 7 22.43 -10.49 -4.27
C ARG A 7 22.55 -8.98 -4.43
N TYR A 8 23.63 -8.38 -3.94
CA TYR A 8 23.82 -6.93 -3.95
C TYR A 8 24.89 -6.49 -4.93
N ASN A 9 24.76 -5.29 -5.49
CA ASN A 9 25.78 -4.67 -6.31
C ASN A 9 26.86 -3.99 -5.45
N ALA A 10 27.94 -3.48 -6.07
CA ALA A 10 29.03 -2.80 -5.37
C ALA A 10 28.57 -1.57 -4.55
N GLY A 11 27.44 -0.97 -4.86
CA GLY A 11 26.82 0.12 -4.11
C GLY A 11 25.86 -0.33 -2.99
N GLY A 12 25.86 -1.62 -2.62
CA GLY A 12 25.02 -2.18 -1.55
C GLY A 12 23.51 -2.22 -1.87
N ARG A 13 23.13 -2.09 -3.13
CA ARG A 13 21.72 -2.14 -3.58
C ARG A 13 21.40 -3.49 -4.21
N LEU A 14 20.20 -3.99 -3.97
CA LEU A 14 19.73 -5.25 -4.54
C LEU A 14 19.79 -5.24 -6.07
N ARG A 15 20.38 -6.29 -6.66
CA ARG A 15 20.49 -6.44 -8.11
C ARG A 15 19.12 -6.61 -8.75
N GLY A 16 18.96 -6.10 -9.98
CA GLY A 16 17.69 -6.17 -10.71
C GLY A 16 17.21 -7.58 -10.94
N SER A 17 18.10 -8.46 -11.41
CA SER A 17 17.77 -9.88 -11.69
C SER A 17 17.28 -10.65 -10.46
N VAL A 18 17.91 -10.41 -9.31
CA VAL A 18 17.47 -11.00 -8.04
C VAL A 18 16.09 -10.44 -7.63
N TYR A 19 15.91 -9.13 -7.78
CA TYR A 19 14.63 -8.50 -7.49
C TYR A 19 13.51 -9.05 -8.37
N ASP A 20 13.73 -9.19 -9.67
CA ASP A 20 12.70 -9.61 -10.62
C ASP A 20 12.26 -11.06 -10.35
N ALA A 21 13.24 -11.98 -10.14
CA ALA A 21 12.95 -13.38 -9.80
C ALA A 21 12.19 -13.53 -8.47
N GLU A 22 12.64 -12.83 -7.42
CA GLU A 22 11.97 -12.89 -6.11
C GLU A 22 10.60 -12.22 -6.15
N MET A 23 10.43 -11.16 -6.93
CA MET A 23 9.14 -10.49 -7.06
C MET A 23 8.11 -11.38 -7.75
N GLU A 24 8.49 -12.10 -8.81
CA GLU A 24 7.63 -13.06 -9.47
C GLU A 24 7.15 -14.13 -8.49
N ARG A 25 8.08 -14.76 -7.76
CA ARG A 25 7.78 -15.75 -6.73
C ARG A 25 6.83 -15.21 -5.66
N LEU A 26 7.07 -13.98 -5.17
CA LEU A 26 6.20 -13.35 -4.15
C LEU A 26 4.82 -12.99 -4.70
N GLN A 27 4.73 -12.63 -5.98
CA GLN A 27 3.43 -12.35 -6.61
C GLN A 27 2.59 -13.63 -6.77
N GLU A 28 3.20 -14.79 -7.05
CA GLU A 28 2.50 -16.07 -6.99
C GLU A 28 1.95 -16.34 -5.59
N GLN A 29 2.76 -16.14 -4.57
CA GLN A 29 2.32 -16.31 -3.17
C GLN A 29 1.19 -15.34 -2.78
N LEU A 30 1.19 -14.11 -3.28
CA LEU A 30 0.09 -13.16 -3.06
C LEU A 30 -1.21 -13.63 -3.71
N VAL A 31 -1.13 -14.31 -4.87
CA VAL A 31 -2.31 -14.92 -5.50
C VAL A 31 -2.84 -16.09 -4.66
N LEU A 32 -1.98 -16.93 -4.10
CA LEU A 32 -2.41 -18.00 -3.18
C LEU A 32 -3.04 -17.43 -1.91
N LEU A 33 -2.41 -16.42 -1.30
CA LEU A 33 -2.98 -15.73 -0.14
C LEU A 33 -4.35 -15.11 -0.44
N GLN A 34 -4.54 -14.53 -1.62
CA GLN A 34 -5.84 -13.98 -2.03
C GLN A 34 -6.93 -15.06 -2.05
N TYR A 35 -6.66 -16.26 -2.62
CA TYR A 35 -7.61 -17.38 -2.60
C TYR A 35 -7.92 -17.82 -1.17
N TRP A 36 -6.89 -17.88 -0.33
CA TRP A 36 -7.05 -18.20 1.08
C TRP A 36 -7.93 -17.19 1.82
N ILE A 37 -7.68 -15.90 1.65
CA ILE A 37 -8.50 -14.82 2.24
C ILE A 37 -9.97 -14.96 1.85
N GLN A 38 -10.25 -15.27 0.56
CA GLN A 38 -11.60 -15.50 0.07
C GLN A 38 -12.23 -16.74 0.69
N SER A 39 -11.52 -17.86 0.70
CA SER A 39 -12.03 -19.15 1.20
C SER A 39 -12.35 -19.11 2.69
N GLN A 40 -11.55 -18.40 3.48
CA GLN A 40 -11.73 -18.25 4.92
C GLN A 40 -12.60 -17.07 5.32
N GLY A 41 -13.05 -16.25 4.38
CA GLY A 41 -13.82 -15.04 4.66
C GLY A 41 -13.05 -14.04 5.54
N LEU A 42 -11.71 -14.00 5.46
CA LEU A 42 -10.89 -13.10 6.26
C LEU A 42 -11.14 -11.65 5.87
N LYS A 43 -11.01 -10.75 6.85
CA LYS A 43 -11.03 -9.30 6.65
C LYS A 43 -9.64 -8.77 6.93
N VAL A 44 -8.94 -8.32 5.91
CA VAL A 44 -7.55 -7.87 6.03
C VAL A 44 -7.44 -6.39 5.70
N LEU A 45 -6.90 -5.61 6.61
CA LEU A 45 -6.64 -4.18 6.45
C LEU A 45 -5.15 -3.93 6.59
N VAL A 46 -4.53 -3.41 5.52
CA VAL A 46 -3.11 -3.08 5.51
C VAL A 46 -2.95 -1.57 5.37
N VAL A 47 -2.34 -0.95 6.37
CA VAL A 47 -2.06 0.48 6.42
C VAL A 47 -0.64 0.74 5.95
N PHE A 48 -0.48 1.58 4.93
CA PHE A 48 0.82 2.01 4.41
C PHE A 48 1.05 3.49 4.74
N GLU A 49 1.97 3.73 5.65
CA GLU A 49 2.37 5.06 6.08
C GLU A 49 3.86 5.31 5.86
N GLY A 50 4.27 6.54 6.05
CA GLY A 50 5.66 6.97 5.87
C GLY A 50 5.77 8.20 4.98
N ARG A 51 6.99 8.70 4.85
CA ARG A 51 7.30 9.95 4.18
C ARG A 51 6.98 9.96 2.68
N GLY A 52 6.87 11.15 2.12
CA GLY A 52 6.88 11.38 0.67
C GLY A 52 8.08 10.68 0.03
N SER A 53 7.88 10.09 -1.13
CA SER A 53 8.88 9.28 -1.87
C SER A 53 9.44 8.03 -1.18
N ALA A 54 9.00 7.67 0.03
CA ALA A 54 9.50 6.47 0.75
C ALA A 54 9.22 5.15 0.01
N GLY A 55 8.21 5.08 -0.85
CA GLY A 55 7.99 3.89 -1.69
C GLY A 55 6.67 3.17 -1.48
N LYS A 56 5.75 3.71 -0.67
CA LYS A 56 4.40 3.15 -0.40
C LYS A 56 3.66 2.72 -1.66
N GLY A 57 3.38 3.64 -2.57
CA GLY A 57 2.68 3.33 -3.81
C GLY A 57 3.40 2.33 -4.71
N GLY A 58 4.73 2.16 -4.53
CA GLY A 58 5.51 1.16 -5.26
C GLY A 58 5.29 -0.25 -4.74
N VAL A 59 5.13 -0.47 -3.44
CA VAL A 59 4.80 -1.78 -2.86
C VAL A 59 3.33 -2.10 -3.09
N ILE A 60 2.42 -1.15 -2.88
CA ILE A 60 0.98 -1.30 -3.15
C ILE A 60 0.77 -1.77 -4.59
N LYS A 61 1.42 -1.11 -5.57
CA LYS A 61 1.35 -1.53 -6.97
C LYS A 61 1.83 -2.98 -7.17
N ARG A 62 2.91 -3.43 -6.51
CA ARG A 62 3.40 -4.80 -6.65
C ARG A 62 2.47 -5.84 -6.04
N ILE A 63 1.80 -5.51 -4.95
CA ILE A 63 0.77 -6.37 -4.35
C ILE A 63 -0.44 -6.51 -5.27
N THR A 64 -0.89 -5.40 -5.88
CA THR A 64 -2.13 -5.39 -6.69
C THR A 64 -1.94 -5.80 -8.15
N GLU A 65 -0.71 -5.88 -8.64
CA GLU A 65 -0.41 -6.08 -10.07
C GLU A 65 -0.87 -7.45 -10.60
N ARG A 66 -0.89 -8.47 -9.75
CA ARG A 66 -1.29 -9.84 -10.09
C ARG A 66 -2.49 -10.36 -9.30
N THR A 67 -3.02 -9.57 -8.38
CA THR A 67 -4.19 -9.94 -7.58
C THR A 67 -5.48 -9.36 -8.18
N SER A 68 -6.61 -9.96 -7.81
CA SER A 68 -7.91 -9.51 -8.28
C SER A 68 -8.34 -8.21 -7.57
N PRO A 69 -8.72 -7.16 -8.29
CA PRO A 69 -9.22 -5.93 -7.69
C PRO A 69 -10.57 -6.10 -6.96
N ARG A 70 -11.23 -7.25 -7.14
CA ARG A 70 -12.46 -7.61 -6.39
C ARG A 70 -12.15 -8.12 -4.98
N THR A 71 -10.94 -8.61 -4.75
CA THR A 71 -10.48 -9.14 -3.46
C THR A 71 -9.49 -8.21 -2.79
N VAL A 72 -8.52 -7.70 -3.57
CA VAL A 72 -7.46 -6.82 -3.08
C VAL A 72 -7.68 -5.45 -3.69
N ARG A 73 -8.15 -4.50 -2.89
CA ARG A 73 -8.45 -3.14 -3.35
C ARG A 73 -7.64 -2.08 -2.62
N ILE A 74 -7.40 -0.98 -3.31
CA ILE A 74 -6.69 0.18 -2.77
C ILE A 74 -7.73 1.21 -2.33
N ALA A 75 -7.53 1.78 -1.14
CA ALA A 75 -8.24 2.96 -0.69
C ALA A 75 -7.22 4.09 -0.45
N ALA A 76 -7.28 5.12 -1.30
CA ALA A 76 -6.46 6.32 -1.24
C ALA A 76 -7.40 7.53 -1.20
N LEU A 77 -7.68 8.04 -0.02
CA LEU A 77 -8.68 9.08 0.15
C LEU A 77 -8.13 10.45 -0.25
N PRO A 78 -8.91 11.27 -0.97
CA PRO A 78 -8.54 12.65 -1.27
C PRO A 78 -8.57 13.53 -0.02
N ARG A 79 -8.30 14.82 -0.17
CA ARG A 79 -8.51 15.79 0.91
C ARG A 79 -9.96 15.73 1.39
N PRO A 80 -10.22 15.84 2.73
CA PRO A 80 -11.57 15.81 3.24
C PRO A 80 -12.41 16.96 2.68
N THR A 81 -13.65 16.66 2.32
CA THR A 81 -14.66 17.65 1.96
C THR A 81 -15.06 18.48 3.20
N ASP A 82 -15.75 19.61 3.01
CA ASP A 82 -16.22 20.43 4.13
C ASP A 82 -17.19 19.64 5.05
N ARG A 83 -18.01 18.77 4.48
CA ARG A 83 -18.87 17.86 5.24
C ARG A 83 -18.05 16.89 6.09
N GLU A 84 -17.05 16.22 5.49
CA GLU A 84 -16.21 15.25 6.20
C GLU A 84 -15.40 15.87 7.34
N ARG A 85 -15.01 17.15 7.23
CA ARG A 85 -14.32 17.88 8.29
C ARG A 85 -15.15 18.07 9.56
N THR A 86 -16.48 18.05 9.43
CA THR A 86 -17.41 18.18 10.57
C THR A 86 -17.92 16.85 11.10
N GLN A 87 -17.56 15.75 10.47
CA GLN A 87 -17.90 14.40 10.90
C GLN A 87 -16.91 13.86 11.93
N TRP A 88 -17.28 12.78 12.59
CA TRP A 88 -16.32 12.02 13.39
C TRP A 88 -15.12 11.63 12.53
N TYR A 89 -13.91 11.88 13.01
CA TYR A 89 -12.70 11.81 12.19
C TYR A 89 -12.52 10.49 11.43
N PHE A 90 -12.80 9.36 12.08
CA PHE A 90 -12.64 8.03 11.46
C PHE A 90 -13.73 7.69 10.45
N GLN A 91 -14.87 8.41 10.44
CA GLN A 91 -16.05 8.05 9.65
C GLN A 91 -15.75 7.86 8.17
N ARG A 92 -14.94 8.73 7.57
CA ARG A 92 -14.56 8.64 6.16
C ARG A 92 -13.71 7.40 5.82
N TYR A 93 -13.08 6.77 6.82
CA TYR A 93 -12.29 5.56 6.63
C TYR A 93 -13.11 4.29 6.86
N VAL A 94 -14.14 4.37 7.68
CA VAL A 94 -14.98 3.22 8.06
C VAL A 94 -15.67 2.59 6.85
N GLU A 95 -16.13 3.37 5.89
CA GLU A 95 -16.77 2.85 4.67
C GLU A 95 -15.82 2.05 3.76
N HIS A 96 -14.51 2.19 3.96
CA HIS A 96 -13.48 1.48 3.20
C HIS A 96 -12.94 0.24 3.91
N LEU A 97 -13.43 -0.09 5.10
CA LEU A 97 -13.00 -1.29 5.82
C LEU A 97 -13.34 -2.56 5.03
N PRO A 98 -12.54 -3.65 5.18
CA PRO A 98 -12.74 -4.88 4.44
C PRO A 98 -14.01 -5.62 4.88
N ALA A 99 -14.75 -6.14 3.91
CA ALA A 99 -15.73 -7.19 4.11
C ALA A 99 -15.07 -8.59 4.19
N GLY A 100 -15.83 -9.62 4.51
CA GLY A 100 -15.32 -11.00 4.49
C GLY A 100 -14.78 -11.39 3.11
N GLY A 101 -13.57 -11.92 3.06
CA GLY A 101 -12.89 -12.28 1.81
C GLY A 101 -12.16 -11.13 1.12
N GLU A 102 -12.00 -9.97 1.78
CA GLU A 102 -11.32 -8.82 1.20
C GLU A 102 -10.02 -8.45 1.92
N MET A 103 -9.06 -7.97 1.14
CA MET A 103 -7.87 -7.25 1.60
C MET A 103 -7.93 -5.79 1.11
N VAL A 104 -7.93 -4.84 2.04
CA VAL A 104 -7.89 -3.41 1.73
C VAL A 104 -6.52 -2.84 2.04
N LEU A 105 -5.93 -2.16 1.06
CA LEU A 105 -4.64 -1.47 1.16
C LEU A 105 -4.90 0.03 1.28
N LEU A 106 -4.66 0.62 2.44
CA LEU A 106 -4.76 2.06 2.64
C LEU A 106 -3.44 2.74 2.22
N ASP A 107 -3.45 3.52 1.13
CA ASP A 107 -2.34 4.43 0.80
C ASP A 107 -2.54 5.75 1.53
N ARG A 108 -1.92 5.89 2.68
CA ARG A 108 -2.25 6.81 3.77
C ARG A 108 -3.58 6.44 4.44
N SER A 109 -3.77 6.89 5.66
CA SER A 109 -4.89 6.46 6.48
C SER A 109 -5.31 7.55 7.46
N TRP A 110 -6.04 7.18 8.51
CA TRP A 110 -6.35 8.05 9.65
C TRP A 110 -5.09 8.62 10.32
N TYR A 111 -3.94 8.04 10.12
CA TYR A 111 -2.66 8.56 10.61
C TYR A 111 -2.23 9.88 9.96
N ASN A 112 -2.95 10.37 8.94
CA ASN A 112 -2.79 11.74 8.45
C ASN A 112 -2.93 12.76 9.59
N ARG A 113 -3.84 12.54 10.57
CA ARG A 113 -4.10 13.45 11.71
C ARG A 113 -2.85 13.63 12.57
N SER A 114 -2.13 12.55 12.89
CA SER A 114 -0.92 12.63 13.73
C SER A 114 0.35 12.96 12.95
N ASN A 115 0.31 12.95 11.63
CA ASN A 115 1.46 13.21 10.78
C ASN A 115 1.26 14.49 9.95
N VAL A 116 0.79 14.37 8.71
CA VAL A 116 0.74 15.51 7.79
C VAL A 116 -0.18 16.62 8.28
N GLU A 117 -1.35 16.29 8.83
CA GLU A 117 -2.29 17.33 9.31
C GLU A 117 -1.73 18.09 10.52
N TRP A 118 -1.08 17.38 11.44
CA TRP A 118 -0.42 17.98 12.60
C TRP A 118 0.78 18.83 12.20
N VAL A 119 1.70 18.28 11.42
CA VAL A 119 2.94 18.96 11.04
C VAL A 119 2.67 20.22 10.22
N MET A 120 1.64 20.20 9.37
CA MET A 120 1.26 21.29 8.49
C MET A 120 0.25 22.27 9.11
N GLY A 121 -0.20 22.02 10.36
CA GLY A 121 -1.18 22.86 11.03
C GLY A 121 -2.59 22.79 10.44
N PHE A 122 -2.97 21.65 9.86
CA PHE A 122 -4.32 21.42 9.32
C PHE A 122 -5.30 20.91 10.36
N CYS A 123 -4.84 20.57 11.55
CA CYS A 123 -5.64 20.25 12.71
C CYS A 123 -5.17 21.05 13.94
N THR A 124 -6.06 21.20 14.91
CA THR A 124 -5.75 21.83 16.20
C THR A 124 -4.98 20.86 17.10
N GLU A 125 -4.38 21.40 18.18
CA GLU A 125 -3.76 20.58 19.23
C GLU A 125 -4.77 19.62 19.86
N ASP A 126 -5.97 20.08 20.18
CA ASP A 126 -7.02 19.25 20.79
C ASP A 126 -7.44 18.09 19.88
N GLU A 127 -7.59 18.34 18.58
CA GLU A 127 -7.89 17.30 17.59
C GLU A 127 -6.76 16.28 17.47
N HIS A 128 -5.52 16.74 17.52
CA HIS A 128 -4.34 15.86 17.48
C HIS A 128 -4.27 14.99 18.74
N GLN A 129 -4.42 15.57 19.92
CA GLN A 129 -4.39 14.86 21.20
C GLN A 129 -5.55 13.86 21.32
N GLU A 130 -6.75 14.25 20.88
CA GLU A 130 -7.89 13.34 20.86
C GLU A 130 -7.66 12.17 19.89
N PHE A 131 -7.07 12.42 18.73
CA PHE A 131 -6.70 11.37 17.81
C PHE A 131 -5.72 10.36 18.43
N LEU A 132 -4.67 10.83 19.12
CA LEU A 132 -3.68 9.96 19.75
C LEU A 132 -4.31 9.06 20.82
N ARG A 133 -5.35 9.52 21.51
CA ARG A 133 -6.10 8.72 22.51
C ARG A 133 -7.05 7.73 21.85
N SER A 134 -7.83 8.20 20.89
CA SER A 134 -8.92 7.40 20.30
C SER A 134 -8.43 6.40 19.25
N CYS A 135 -7.30 6.64 18.57
CA CYS A 135 -6.80 5.77 17.53
C CYS A 135 -6.49 4.34 18.02
N PRO A 136 -5.78 4.11 19.13
CA PRO A 136 -5.56 2.75 19.65
C PRO A 136 -6.87 2.04 20.03
N GLU A 137 -7.86 2.77 20.53
CA GLU A 137 -9.17 2.21 20.87
C GLU A 137 -9.93 1.78 19.62
N PHE A 138 -9.93 2.64 18.60
CA PHE A 138 -10.51 2.34 17.30
C PHE A 138 -9.89 1.08 16.68
N GLU A 139 -8.56 0.98 16.65
CA GLU A 139 -7.87 -0.19 16.11
C GLU A 139 -8.15 -1.46 16.93
N ARG A 140 -8.23 -1.37 18.27
CA ARG A 140 -8.66 -2.52 19.10
C ARG A 140 -10.08 -2.96 18.79
N MET A 141 -11.00 -2.03 18.49
CA MET A 141 -12.36 -2.39 18.06
C MET A 141 -12.35 -3.12 16.72
N LEU A 142 -11.54 -2.66 15.74
CA LEU A 142 -11.38 -3.34 14.46
C LEU A 142 -10.88 -4.77 14.65
N VAL A 143 -9.82 -4.96 15.44
CA VAL A 143 -9.27 -6.30 15.71
C VAL A 143 -10.28 -7.18 16.41
N ARG A 144 -11.01 -6.68 17.42
CA ARG A 144 -12.06 -7.46 18.10
C ARG A 144 -13.23 -7.82 17.18
N SER A 145 -13.46 -7.04 16.13
CA SER A 145 -14.49 -7.37 15.11
C SER A 145 -14.01 -8.39 14.06
N GLY A 146 -12.80 -8.94 14.24
CA GLY A 146 -12.22 -9.95 13.36
C GLY A 146 -11.51 -9.38 12.14
N ILE A 147 -11.12 -8.10 12.16
CA ILE A 147 -10.27 -7.50 11.12
C ILE A 147 -8.81 -7.70 11.51
N VAL A 148 -8.02 -8.30 10.63
CA VAL A 148 -6.56 -8.35 10.72
C VAL A 148 -6.02 -6.99 10.31
N VAL A 149 -5.40 -6.26 11.23
CA VAL A 149 -4.83 -4.93 10.98
C VAL A 149 -3.30 -5.01 10.95
N LEU A 150 -2.71 -4.71 9.80
CA LEU A 150 -1.26 -4.67 9.60
C LEU A 150 -0.83 -3.23 9.27
N LYS A 151 0.15 -2.70 9.99
CA LYS A 151 0.61 -1.32 9.81
C LYS A 151 2.07 -1.27 9.40
N TYR A 152 2.35 -0.72 8.22
CA TYR A 152 3.69 -0.55 7.69
C TYR A 152 4.10 0.92 7.61
N TRP A 153 5.24 1.22 8.24
CA TRP A 153 5.87 2.53 8.14
C TRP A 153 7.10 2.46 7.25
N PHE A 154 7.03 3.10 6.07
CA PHE A 154 8.16 3.21 5.15
C PHE A 154 9.11 4.33 5.59
N SER A 155 10.30 3.93 6.06
CA SER A 155 11.33 4.84 6.54
C SER A 155 12.36 5.08 5.45
N VAL A 156 12.52 6.34 5.04
CA VAL A 156 13.54 6.79 4.07
C VAL A 156 14.44 7.82 4.74
N SER A 157 15.75 7.75 4.49
CA SER A 157 16.71 8.74 4.98
C SER A 157 16.49 10.10 4.31
N ALA A 158 16.91 11.17 4.99
CA ALA A 158 16.81 12.53 4.45
C ALA A 158 17.57 12.69 3.13
N GLU A 159 18.72 12.03 2.99
CA GLU A 159 19.55 12.06 1.80
C GLU A 159 18.88 11.33 0.62
N GLU A 160 18.39 10.11 0.86
CA GLU A 160 17.72 9.34 -0.19
C GLU A 160 16.39 9.99 -0.59
N GLN A 161 15.65 10.60 0.34
CA GLN A 161 14.44 11.37 0.04
C GLN A 161 14.76 12.52 -0.91
N ARG A 162 15.81 13.30 -0.62
CA ARG A 162 16.28 14.39 -1.49
C ARG A 162 16.60 13.89 -2.89
N ARG A 163 17.44 12.86 -2.99
CA ARG A 163 17.83 12.26 -4.27
C ARG A 163 16.61 11.80 -5.09
N ARG A 164 15.57 11.29 -4.41
CA ARG A 164 14.32 10.85 -5.07
C ARG A 164 13.46 12.01 -5.55
N PHE A 165 13.44 13.13 -4.83
CA PHE A 165 12.71 14.31 -5.27
C PHE A 165 13.42 14.98 -6.45
N GLU A 166 14.75 15.10 -6.42
CA GLU A 166 15.55 15.57 -7.55
C GLU A 166 15.27 14.72 -8.80
N ALA A 167 15.37 13.40 -8.70
CA ALA A 167 15.08 12.49 -9.80
C ALA A 167 13.62 12.54 -10.32
N ARG A 168 12.64 12.94 -9.49
CA ARG A 168 11.27 13.19 -9.96
C ARG A 168 11.16 14.50 -10.73
N ASN A 169 11.86 15.53 -10.25
CA ASN A 169 11.87 16.84 -10.90
C ASN A 169 12.49 16.79 -12.30
N ASP A 170 13.57 16.03 -12.45
CA ASP A 170 14.32 15.89 -13.70
C ASP A 170 13.57 15.06 -14.76
N GLU A 171 12.72 14.13 -14.34
CA GLU A 171 12.01 13.23 -15.26
C GLU A 171 10.58 13.72 -15.57
N PRO A 172 10.29 14.15 -16.82
CA PRO A 172 8.98 14.71 -17.21
C PRO A 172 7.79 13.79 -16.87
N LEU A 173 7.96 12.46 -17.02
CA LEU A 173 6.92 11.47 -16.73
C LEU A 173 6.69 11.25 -15.23
N LYS A 174 7.54 11.81 -14.36
CA LYS A 174 7.42 11.69 -12.89
C LYS A 174 7.22 13.03 -12.19
N ARG A 175 7.42 14.14 -12.88
CA ARG A 175 7.33 15.49 -12.30
C ARG A 175 5.96 15.76 -11.63
N TRP A 176 4.88 15.26 -12.22
CA TRP A 176 3.54 15.37 -11.65
C TRP A 176 3.37 14.73 -10.25
N LYS A 177 4.33 13.88 -9.83
CA LYS A 177 4.37 13.27 -8.48
C LYS A 177 5.03 14.16 -7.44
N LEU A 178 5.63 15.27 -7.84
CA LEU A 178 6.22 16.22 -6.92
C LEU A 178 5.19 17.32 -6.66
N SER A 179 4.74 17.41 -5.42
CA SER A 179 3.75 18.38 -4.96
C SER A 179 4.35 19.38 -4.00
N ASP A 180 3.67 20.51 -3.77
CA ASP A 180 4.03 21.49 -2.73
C ASP A 180 4.12 20.84 -1.35
N MET A 181 3.30 19.82 -1.10
CA MET A 181 3.35 19.05 0.14
C MET A 181 4.66 18.25 0.29
N ASP A 182 5.21 17.71 -0.81
CA ASP A 182 6.50 17.02 -0.78
C ASP A 182 7.65 18.00 -0.48
N LEU A 183 7.57 19.24 -0.98
CA LEU A 183 8.55 20.30 -0.69
C LEU A 183 8.49 20.72 0.77
N ALA A 184 7.29 20.99 1.27
CA ALA A 184 7.07 21.33 2.69
C ALA A 184 7.50 20.18 3.63
N GLU A 185 7.22 18.92 3.27
CA GLU A 185 7.68 17.75 4.03
C GLU A 185 9.22 17.70 4.08
N ARG A 186 9.89 18.10 3.01
CA ARG A 186 11.34 18.17 2.97
C ARG A 186 11.90 19.22 3.94
N GLU A 187 11.32 20.42 3.96
CA GLU A 187 11.71 21.50 4.88
C GLU A 187 11.47 21.10 6.34
N LEU A 188 10.35 20.46 6.61
CA LEU A 188 9.91 20.08 7.94
C LEU A 188 10.33 18.66 8.34
N TYR A 189 11.38 18.11 7.72
CA TYR A 189 11.82 16.72 7.93
C TYR A 189 11.92 16.30 9.40
N VAL A 190 12.50 17.17 10.25
CA VAL A 190 12.65 16.90 11.69
C VAL A 190 11.29 16.89 12.40
N ARG A 191 10.38 17.82 12.06
CA ARG A 191 9.02 17.84 12.64
C ARG A 191 8.23 16.59 12.29
N TYR A 192 8.36 16.10 11.06
CA TYR A 192 7.78 14.80 10.67
C TYR A 192 8.42 13.61 11.42
N SER A 193 9.71 13.68 11.76
CA SER A 193 10.34 12.66 12.61
C SER A 193 9.72 12.65 14.00
N MET A 194 9.58 13.83 14.61
CA MET A 194 8.95 13.98 15.94
C MET A 194 7.49 13.49 15.92
N ALA A 195 6.72 13.88 14.91
CA ALA A 195 5.33 13.44 14.73
C ALA A 195 5.24 11.92 14.61
N LYS A 196 6.10 11.29 13.82
CA LYS A 196 6.20 9.82 13.71
C LYS A 196 6.51 9.19 15.06
N ASP A 197 7.49 9.70 15.80
CA ASP A 197 7.90 9.12 17.08
C ASP A 197 6.77 9.22 18.11
N THR A 198 6.07 10.37 18.18
CA THR A 198 4.86 10.53 18.98
C THR A 198 3.75 9.56 18.55
N THR A 199 3.49 9.44 17.24
CA THR A 199 2.50 8.49 16.71
C THR A 199 2.81 7.06 17.19
N PHE A 200 4.04 6.61 17.09
CA PHE A 200 4.43 5.27 17.54
C PHE A 200 4.26 5.10 19.04
N GLN A 201 4.68 6.08 19.83
CA GLN A 201 4.56 6.04 21.29
C GLN A 201 3.12 5.78 21.76
N TYR A 202 2.12 6.33 21.05
CA TYR A 202 0.71 6.19 21.43
C TYR A 202 0.02 5.00 20.74
N THR A 203 0.43 4.65 19.52
CA THR A 203 -0.34 3.75 18.66
C THR A 203 0.37 2.44 18.32
N ASP A 204 1.59 2.20 18.82
CA ASP A 204 2.24 0.90 18.71
C ASP A 204 1.66 -0.06 19.75
N ILE A 205 0.54 -0.65 19.42
CA ILE A 205 -0.21 -1.55 20.30
C ILE A 205 0.01 -3.02 19.94
N LYS A 206 0.00 -3.89 20.94
CA LYS A 206 0.22 -5.33 20.74
C LYS A 206 -0.71 -5.95 19.71
N GLN A 207 -1.96 -5.49 19.62
CA GLN A 207 -2.98 -6.04 18.71
C GLN A 207 -2.78 -5.60 17.24
N ALA A 208 -2.13 -4.46 17.03
CA ALA A 208 -1.82 -3.91 15.72
C ALA A 208 -0.48 -3.13 15.82
N PRO A 209 0.66 -3.82 15.83
CA PRO A 209 1.96 -3.18 15.94
C PRO A 209 2.36 -2.47 14.65
N TRP A 210 3.31 -1.54 14.78
CA TRP A 210 3.96 -0.92 13.64
C TRP A 210 5.14 -1.74 13.15
N TYR A 211 5.15 -2.05 11.87
CA TYR A 211 6.29 -2.66 11.19
C TYR A 211 7.04 -1.61 10.38
N VAL A 212 8.26 -1.31 10.78
CA VAL A 212 9.11 -0.33 10.07
C VAL A 212 9.81 -1.00 8.90
N VAL A 213 9.63 -0.44 7.70
CA VAL A 213 10.28 -0.90 6.48
C VAL A 213 11.41 0.06 6.10
N PRO A 214 12.69 -0.29 6.29
CA PRO A 214 13.81 0.48 5.74
C PRO A 214 13.69 0.57 4.23
N SER A 215 13.67 1.78 3.67
CA SER A 215 13.27 1.95 2.28
C SER A 215 14.25 2.73 1.40
N ASP A 216 15.48 2.89 1.83
CA ASP A 216 16.53 3.53 1.03
C ASP A 216 16.86 2.70 -0.22
N ASP A 217 16.78 1.36 -0.13
CA ASP A 217 16.68 0.50 -1.31
C ASP A 217 15.21 0.13 -1.57
N LYS A 218 14.63 0.71 -2.63
CA LYS A 218 13.23 0.44 -3.01
C LYS A 218 12.96 -1.00 -3.40
N ARG A 219 13.95 -1.72 -3.94
CA ARG A 219 13.81 -3.12 -4.33
C ARG A 219 13.73 -3.99 -3.10
N ALA A 220 14.70 -3.87 -2.22
CA ALA A 220 14.72 -4.59 -0.95
C ALA A 220 13.48 -4.28 -0.10
N ALA A 221 13.09 -3.01 0.02
CA ALA A 221 11.91 -2.59 0.77
C ALA A 221 10.62 -3.26 0.29
N ARG A 222 10.44 -3.40 -1.03
CA ARG A 222 9.26 -4.07 -1.60
C ARG A 222 9.25 -5.56 -1.28
N LEU A 223 10.38 -6.25 -1.52
CA LEU A 223 10.48 -7.69 -1.23
C LEU A 223 10.28 -7.96 0.25
N ASN A 224 10.96 -7.22 1.12
CA ASN A 224 10.87 -7.41 2.57
C ASN A 224 9.46 -7.17 3.09
N CYS A 225 8.80 -6.10 2.64
CA CYS A 225 7.44 -5.78 3.05
C CYS A 225 6.43 -6.86 2.60
N ILE A 226 6.52 -7.33 1.35
CA ILE A 226 5.63 -8.38 0.84
C ILE A 226 5.93 -9.73 1.52
N THR A 227 7.19 -10.08 1.72
CA THR A 227 7.56 -11.30 2.45
C THR A 227 7.01 -11.26 3.88
N HIS A 228 7.13 -10.12 4.58
CA HIS A 228 6.57 -9.96 5.91
C HIS A 228 5.04 -10.03 5.89
N LEU A 229 4.37 -9.39 4.92
CA LEU A 229 2.92 -9.49 4.78
C LEU A 229 2.46 -10.95 4.65
N LEU A 230 3.10 -11.72 3.77
CA LEU A 230 2.81 -13.14 3.56
C LEU A 230 3.02 -13.96 4.83
N SER A 231 4.09 -13.68 5.59
CA SER A 231 4.41 -14.39 6.84
C SER A 231 3.42 -14.14 7.99
N GLN A 232 2.51 -13.18 7.84
CA GLN A 232 1.45 -12.93 8.85
C GLN A 232 0.28 -13.90 8.75
N PHE A 233 0.27 -14.76 7.75
CA PHE A 233 -0.81 -15.71 7.49
C PHE A 233 -0.24 -17.12 7.34
N ASP A 234 -0.89 -18.07 8.01
CA ASP A 234 -0.66 -19.50 7.82
C ASP A 234 -1.64 -19.99 6.76
N TYR A 235 -1.35 -19.68 5.49
CA TYR A 235 -2.23 -19.96 4.37
C TYR A 235 -1.83 -21.21 3.61
N GLU A 236 -2.83 -21.94 3.14
CA GLU A 236 -2.69 -23.13 2.31
C GLU A 236 -3.00 -22.79 0.84
N ASP A 237 -2.54 -23.65 -0.06
CA ASP A 237 -2.92 -23.58 -1.47
C ASP A 237 -4.33 -24.11 -1.66
N VAL A 238 -5.27 -23.19 -1.78
CA VAL A 238 -6.68 -23.45 -2.11
C VAL A 238 -7.05 -22.90 -3.49
N ALA A 239 -6.06 -22.73 -4.36
CA ALA A 239 -6.30 -22.27 -5.71
C ALA A 239 -7.20 -23.28 -6.48
N PRO A 240 -8.13 -22.78 -7.31
CA PRO A 240 -8.97 -23.66 -8.09
C PRO A 240 -8.13 -24.52 -9.05
N PRO A 241 -8.50 -25.78 -9.28
CA PRO A 241 -7.79 -26.65 -10.23
C PRO A 241 -7.89 -26.09 -11.65
N ARG A 242 -6.97 -26.53 -12.50
CA ARG A 242 -7.07 -26.24 -13.93
C ARG A 242 -8.39 -26.80 -14.48
N VAL A 243 -9.08 -25.96 -15.26
CA VAL A 243 -10.32 -26.35 -15.93
C VAL A 243 -10.07 -26.60 -17.43
N GLU A 244 -10.70 -27.60 -17.98
CA GLU A 244 -10.78 -27.76 -19.43
C GLU A 244 -11.77 -26.76 -20.00
N LEU A 245 -11.37 -26.05 -21.05
CA LEU A 245 -12.26 -25.10 -21.70
C LEU A 245 -13.32 -25.87 -22.49
N PRO A 246 -14.61 -25.52 -22.31
CA PRO A 246 -15.65 -26.14 -23.12
C PRO A 246 -15.52 -25.72 -24.59
N GLU A 247 -15.90 -26.62 -25.49
CA GLU A 247 -16.02 -26.29 -26.90
C GLU A 247 -17.04 -25.16 -27.13
N VAL A 248 -16.77 -24.34 -28.14
CA VAL A 248 -17.69 -23.27 -28.55
C VAL A 248 -18.96 -23.93 -29.12
N ARG A 249 -20.12 -23.59 -28.56
CA ARG A 249 -21.39 -24.09 -29.08
C ARG A 249 -21.65 -23.50 -30.47
N ASP A 250 -21.89 -24.36 -31.46
CA ASP A 250 -22.33 -23.95 -32.79
C ASP A 250 -23.80 -23.54 -32.73
N ILE A 251 -24.03 -22.23 -32.68
CA ILE A 251 -25.36 -21.65 -32.70
C ILE A 251 -25.53 -20.90 -34.03
N PRO A 252 -26.53 -21.20 -34.85
CA PRO A 252 -26.76 -20.49 -36.08
C PRO A 252 -26.92 -18.97 -35.86
N TYR A 253 -25.95 -18.22 -36.35
CA TYR A 253 -25.94 -16.75 -36.22
C TYR A 253 -25.32 -16.11 -37.48
N VAL A 254 -26.09 -15.22 -38.11
CA VAL A 254 -25.58 -14.42 -39.21
C VAL A 254 -25.04 -13.10 -38.65
N ARG A 255 -23.75 -12.93 -38.71
CA ARG A 255 -23.10 -11.69 -38.24
C ARG A 255 -23.42 -10.53 -39.20
N PRO A 256 -23.64 -9.31 -38.67
CA PRO A 256 -23.63 -8.11 -39.49
C PRO A 256 -22.28 -7.97 -40.22
N PRO A 257 -22.26 -7.40 -41.41
CA PRO A 257 -21.04 -7.18 -42.19
C PRO A 257 -20.01 -6.35 -41.40
N LEU A 258 -18.75 -6.69 -41.54
CA LEU A 258 -17.67 -6.00 -40.81
C LEU A 258 -17.59 -4.49 -41.12
N HIS A 259 -17.99 -4.08 -42.33
CA HIS A 259 -17.98 -2.67 -42.73
C HIS A 259 -19.02 -1.82 -41.98
N GLU A 260 -19.97 -2.43 -41.28
CA GLU A 260 -20.92 -1.73 -40.40
C GLU A 260 -20.34 -1.45 -39.02
N GLN A 261 -19.12 -1.91 -38.72
CA GLN A 261 -18.45 -1.72 -37.45
C GLN A 261 -17.32 -0.69 -37.57
N THR A 262 -17.16 0.12 -36.55
CA THR A 262 -16.02 1.05 -36.45
C THR A 262 -14.86 0.37 -35.73
N PHE A 263 -13.77 0.19 -36.45
CA PHE A 263 -12.55 -0.42 -35.89
C PHE A 263 -11.56 0.64 -35.44
N VAL A 264 -10.81 0.31 -34.37
CA VAL A 264 -9.62 1.09 -34.03
C VAL A 264 -8.59 0.88 -35.14
N PRO A 265 -7.99 1.95 -35.69
CA PRO A 265 -6.95 1.82 -36.70
C PRO A 265 -5.78 0.96 -36.22
N GLN A 266 -5.38 0.01 -37.03
CA GLN A 266 -4.17 -0.78 -36.77
C GLN A 266 -2.96 0.07 -37.20
N VAL A 267 -2.18 0.51 -36.21
CA VAL A 267 -0.95 1.32 -36.43
C VAL A 267 0.32 0.55 -36.06
N PHE A 268 0.17 -0.68 -35.54
CA PHE A 268 1.23 -1.64 -35.19
C PHE A 268 0.89 -3.00 -35.79
#